data_64b08bf8f962e4a8e8f8cbe4883f8997
#
_entry.id   64b08bf8f962e4a8e8f8cbe4883f8997
#
_cell.length_a   1.000
_cell.length_b   1.000
_cell.length_c   1.000
_cell.angle_alpha   90.00
_cell.angle_beta   90.00
_cell.angle_gamma   90.00
#
_symmetry.space_group_name_H-M   'P 1'
#
loop_
_entity.id
_entity.type
_entity.pdbx_description
1 polymer ?
#
loop_
_entity_poly.entity_id
_entity_poly.type
_entity_poly.pdbx_seq_one_letter_code
_entity_poly.pdbx_strand_id
1 'polypeptide(L)'
;MSKIIPTISSGLAGPLGVLHLPRFWQKVSLDGVGKLREDYPACGAGFDQMTLDALGLDKDTTIQYIQSEKPSYFAFEVWVADNMKADSDIDAHNAAVTGYCHDDGTRGEIFQLAGLDDENCSARDAVNLNNYEDWSEFHQQELLG
;
A
#
# COMPACT_ATOMS: atom_id res chain seq x y z
N MET A 1 20.85 -6.65 -8.69
CA MET A 1 20.33 -6.19 -7.39
C MET A 1 18.91 -6.68 -7.20
N SER A 2 18.64 -7.23 -6.02
CA SER A 2 17.31 -7.74 -5.71
C SER A 2 16.29 -6.62 -5.61
N LYS A 3 15.11 -6.85 -6.17
CA LYS A 3 13.97 -5.97 -5.99
C LYS A 3 13.28 -6.26 -4.66
N ILE A 4 12.61 -5.27 -4.11
CA ILE A 4 12.01 -5.34 -2.79
C ILE A 4 10.49 -5.43 -2.92
N ILE A 5 9.93 -6.42 -2.24
CA ILE A 5 8.49 -6.56 -2.06
C ILE A 5 8.09 -5.62 -0.92
N PRO A 6 6.97 -4.88 -1.05
CA PRO A 6 6.54 -4.01 0.06
C PRO A 6 6.45 -4.77 1.38
N THR A 7 6.99 -4.18 2.43
CA THR A 7 7.04 -4.79 3.76
C THR A 7 6.05 -4.17 4.74
N ILE A 8 5.34 -3.12 4.31
CA ILE A 8 4.38 -2.39 5.14
C ILE A 8 2.97 -2.73 4.67
N SER A 9 2.13 -3.18 5.61
CA SER A 9 0.73 -3.50 5.33
C SER A 9 -0.10 -2.25 5.08
N SER A 10 -1.14 -2.36 4.25
CA SER A 10 -2.15 -1.31 4.09
C SER A 10 -2.92 -1.05 5.38
N GLY A 11 -2.95 -2.00 6.32
CA GLY A 11 -3.62 -1.85 7.61
C GLY A 11 -2.85 -1.11 8.67
N LEU A 12 -1.71 -0.51 8.33
CA LEU A 12 -0.87 0.24 9.26
C LEU A 12 -0.96 1.75 9.01
N ALA A 13 -0.83 2.52 10.09
CA ALA A 13 -0.78 3.97 10.04
C ALA A 13 0.38 4.47 10.87
N GLY A 14 0.89 5.65 10.54
CA GLY A 14 1.85 6.37 11.37
C GLY A 14 1.16 7.33 12.32
N PRO A 15 1.91 8.32 12.87
CA PRO A 15 1.36 9.28 13.84
C PRO A 15 0.15 10.08 13.34
N LEU A 16 0.04 10.35 12.04
CA LEU A 16 -1.10 11.07 11.48
C LEU A 16 -2.39 10.23 11.48
N GLY A 17 -2.26 8.91 11.62
CA GLY A 17 -3.40 8.00 11.73
C GLY A 17 -4.01 7.56 10.41
N VAL A 18 -3.32 7.77 9.27
CA VAL A 18 -3.86 7.47 7.94
C VAL A 18 -3.41 6.09 7.50
N LEU A 19 -4.35 5.15 7.40
CA LEU A 19 -4.05 3.79 6.93
C LEU A 19 -3.57 3.82 5.48
N HIS A 20 -2.70 2.89 5.13
CA HIS A 20 -2.09 2.70 3.83
C HIS A 20 -1.03 3.76 3.49
N LEU A 21 -1.04 4.92 4.10
CA LEU A 21 -0.08 5.98 3.78
C LEU A 21 1.38 5.52 3.93
N PRO A 22 1.75 4.76 4.99
CA PRO A 22 3.12 4.24 5.08
C PRO A 22 3.50 3.30 3.94
N ARG A 23 2.58 2.43 3.51
CA ARG A 23 2.84 1.53 2.37
C ARG A 23 2.98 2.31 1.07
N PHE A 24 2.14 3.31 0.85
CA PHE A 24 2.24 4.20 -0.30
C PHE A 24 3.63 4.86 -0.36
N TRP A 25 4.06 5.45 0.75
CA TRP A 25 5.39 6.06 0.85
C TRP A 25 6.50 5.06 0.52
N GLN A 26 6.42 3.85 1.06
CA GLN A 26 7.44 2.82 0.80
C GLN A 26 7.52 2.45 -0.67
N LYS A 27 6.37 2.20 -1.30
CA LYS A 27 6.32 1.81 -2.71
C LYS A 27 6.87 2.91 -3.61
N VAL A 28 6.46 4.14 -3.41
CA VAL A 28 6.90 5.28 -4.20
C VAL A 28 8.40 5.53 -3.98
N SER A 29 8.86 5.42 -2.74
CA SER A 29 10.28 5.58 -2.41
C SER A 29 11.15 4.53 -3.09
N LEU A 30 10.72 3.26 -3.04
CA LEU A 30 11.45 2.17 -3.66
C LEU A 30 11.48 2.32 -5.19
N ASP A 31 10.37 2.73 -5.78
CA ASP A 31 10.30 2.96 -7.22
C ASP A 31 11.29 4.06 -7.65
N GLY A 32 11.39 5.12 -6.87
CA GLY A 32 12.28 6.25 -7.17
C GLY A 32 13.76 5.88 -7.17
N VAL A 33 14.14 4.81 -6.48
CA VAL A 33 15.54 4.32 -6.47
C VAL A 33 15.71 2.99 -7.24
N GLY A 34 14.69 2.61 -8.01
CA GLY A 34 14.75 1.43 -8.87
C GLY A 34 14.74 0.11 -8.13
N LYS A 35 14.19 0.06 -6.91
CA LYS A 35 14.19 -1.15 -6.08
C LYS A 35 12.83 -1.78 -5.87
N LEU A 36 11.75 -1.17 -6.36
CA LEU A 36 10.43 -1.78 -6.24
C LEU A 36 10.30 -2.94 -7.23
N ARG A 37 9.80 -4.07 -6.76
CA ARG A 37 9.54 -5.21 -7.63
C ARG A 37 8.54 -4.85 -8.73
N GLU A 38 8.76 -5.34 -9.95
CA GLU A 38 8.05 -4.87 -11.15
C GLU A 38 6.55 -5.11 -11.14
N ASP A 39 6.10 -6.17 -10.45
CA ASP A 39 4.67 -6.50 -10.38
C ASP A 39 3.88 -5.66 -9.37
N TYR A 40 4.55 -4.74 -8.68
CA TYR A 40 3.90 -3.79 -7.77
C TYR A 40 3.89 -2.40 -8.41
N PRO A 41 2.70 -1.78 -8.58
CA PRO A 41 2.67 -0.39 -9.04
C PRO A 41 3.12 0.55 -7.94
N ALA A 42 3.90 1.57 -8.29
CA ALA A 42 4.31 2.59 -7.32
C ALA A 42 3.08 3.34 -6.78
N CYS A 43 2.13 3.65 -7.66
CA CYS A 43 0.87 4.28 -7.29
C CYS A 43 -0.25 3.69 -8.17
N GLY A 44 -0.96 2.73 -7.63
CA GLY A 44 -2.07 2.07 -8.33
C GLY A 44 -3.38 2.82 -8.20
N ALA A 45 -4.40 2.32 -8.91
CA ALA A 45 -5.75 2.90 -8.91
C ALA A 45 -6.60 2.47 -7.69
N GLY A 46 -6.10 1.55 -6.86
CA GLY A 46 -6.80 1.07 -5.67
C GLY A 46 -6.54 1.93 -4.43
N PHE A 47 -5.98 1.31 -3.39
CA PHE A 47 -5.72 2.01 -2.11
C PHE A 47 -4.83 3.24 -2.27
N ASP A 48 -3.86 3.23 -3.18
CA ASP A 48 -2.97 4.38 -3.37
C ASP A 48 -3.77 5.62 -3.77
N GLN A 49 -4.61 5.49 -4.81
CA GLN A 49 -5.43 6.61 -5.27
C GLN A 49 -6.49 6.98 -4.24
N MET A 50 -7.10 6.00 -3.58
CA MET A 50 -8.07 6.23 -2.52
C MET A 50 -7.47 7.11 -1.41
N THR A 51 -6.24 6.84 -1.01
CA THR A 51 -5.54 7.60 0.03
C THR A 51 -5.25 9.03 -0.42
N LEU A 52 -4.74 9.20 -1.63
CA LEU A 52 -4.50 10.53 -2.18
C LEU A 52 -5.78 11.35 -2.28
N ASP A 53 -6.87 10.73 -2.76
CA ASP A 53 -8.16 11.40 -2.88
C ASP A 53 -8.72 11.82 -1.52
N ALA A 54 -8.62 10.94 -0.52
CA ALA A 54 -9.10 11.23 0.83
C ALA A 54 -8.38 12.43 1.44
N LEU A 55 -7.10 12.59 1.16
CA LEU A 55 -6.28 13.68 1.68
C LEU A 55 -6.25 14.91 0.76
N GLY A 56 -6.82 14.79 -0.44
CA GLY A 56 -6.80 15.89 -1.41
C GLY A 56 -5.41 16.20 -1.93
N LEU A 57 -4.54 15.17 -2.03
CA LEU A 57 -3.19 15.33 -2.53
C LEU A 57 -3.12 15.06 -4.03
N ASP A 58 -2.37 15.89 -4.73
CA ASP A 58 -2.11 15.67 -6.15
C ASP A 58 -1.11 14.53 -6.33
N LYS A 59 -1.45 13.55 -7.19
CA LYS A 59 -0.65 12.36 -7.40
C LYS A 59 0.77 12.70 -7.86
N ASP A 60 0.90 13.47 -8.93
CA ASP A 60 2.21 13.75 -9.52
C ASP A 60 3.09 14.56 -8.57
N THR A 61 2.52 15.55 -7.92
CA THR A 61 3.23 16.39 -6.94
C THR A 61 3.72 15.55 -5.76
N THR A 62 2.89 14.65 -5.26
CA THR A 62 3.24 13.80 -4.11
C THR A 62 4.36 12.83 -4.47
N ILE A 63 4.24 12.16 -5.62
CA ILE A 63 5.27 11.23 -6.10
C ILE A 63 6.59 11.97 -6.31
N GLN A 64 6.55 13.13 -6.96
CA GLN A 64 7.74 13.93 -7.22
C GLN A 64 8.42 14.33 -5.92
N TYR A 65 7.66 14.77 -4.91
CA TYR A 65 8.23 15.13 -3.61
C TYR A 65 8.96 13.94 -2.98
N ILE A 66 8.31 12.78 -2.92
CA ILE A 66 8.91 11.58 -2.31
C ILE A 66 10.19 11.19 -3.04
N GLN A 67 10.15 11.17 -4.36
CA GLN A 67 11.28 10.64 -5.15
C GLN A 67 12.44 11.62 -5.24
N SER A 68 12.18 12.93 -5.26
CA SER A 68 13.23 13.93 -5.33
C SER A 68 13.87 14.22 -3.97
N GLU A 69 13.06 14.36 -2.92
CA GLU A 69 13.55 14.70 -1.59
C GLU A 69 13.95 13.50 -0.75
N LYS A 70 13.46 12.32 -1.08
CA LYS A 70 13.74 11.07 -0.37
C LYS A 70 13.53 11.20 1.14
N PRO A 71 12.34 11.68 1.58
CA PRO A 71 12.09 11.91 2.99
C PRO A 71 11.98 10.59 3.74
N SER A 72 12.30 10.62 5.04
CA SER A 72 11.85 9.57 5.94
C SER A 72 10.31 9.56 5.95
N TYR A 73 9.72 8.46 6.44
CA TYR A 73 8.25 8.45 6.53
C TYR A 73 7.72 9.59 7.39
N PHE A 74 8.38 9.89 8.49
CA PHE A 74 7.92 10.94 9.41
C PHE A 74 8.05 12.33 8.79
N ALA A 75 9.11 12.59 8.03
CA ALA A 75 9.23 13.86 7.28
C ALA A 75 8.16 13.95 6.19
N PHE A 76 7.82 12.82 5.56
CA PHE A 76 6.72 12.78 4.60
C PHE A 76 5.38 13.13 5.25
N GLU A 77 5.11 12.60 6.46
CA GLU A 77 3.87 12.95 7.17
C GLU A 77 3.76 14.44 7.48
N VAL A 78 4.87 15.09 7.82
CA VAL A 78 4.87 16.55 8.02
C VAL A 78 4.48 17.27 6.73
N TRP A 79 5.05 16.83 5.60
CA TRP A 79 4.69 17.38 4.30
C TRP A 79 3.21 17.15 3.97
N VAL A 80 2.71 15.96 4.25
CA VAL A 80 1.29 15.62 4.04
C VAL A 80 0.40 16.55 4.87
N ALA A 81 0.71 16.71 6.15
CA ALA A 81 -0.08 17.58 7.04
C ALA A 81 -0.13 19.03 6.52
N ASP A 82 0.97 19.50 5.90
CA ASP A 82 1.04 20.85 5.36
C ASP A 82 0.31 21.01 4.02
N ASN A 83 0.10 19.93 3.29
CA ASN A 83 -0.45 19.96 1.94
C ASN A 83 -1.84 19.32 1.80
N MET A 84 -2.28 18.53 2.78
CA MET A 84 -3.59 17.89 2.72
C MET A 84 -4.71 18.92 2.84
N LYS A 85 -5.88 18.58 2.30
CA LYS A 85 -7.05 19.46 2.42
C LYS A 85 -7.54 19.54 3.87
N ALA A 86 -8.04 20.72 4.26
CA ALA A 86 -8.42 20.99 5.65
C ALA A 86 -9.61 20.13 6.12
N ASP A 87 -10.49 19.72 5.20
CA ASP A 87 -11.67 18.93 5.50
C ASP A 87 -11.48 17.44 5.29
N SER A 88 -10.24 16.95 5.29
CA SER A 88 -9.94 15.52 5.18
C SER A 88 -10.59 14.75 6.32
N ASP A 89 -11.28 13.66 5.96
CA ASP A 89 -11.93 12.77 6.93
C ASP A 89 -11.13 11.47 7.02
N ILE A 90 -10.15 11.46 7.91
CA ILE A 90 -9.26 10.33 8.09
C ILE A 90 -10.02 9.09 8.59
N ASP A 91 -11.00 9.29 9.50
CA ASP A 91 -11.78 8.16 10.02
C ASP A 91 -12.59 7.49 8.90
N ALA A 92 -13.20 8.27 8.01
CA ALA A 92 -13.93 7.74 6.87
C ALA A 92 -13.01 6.99 5.91
N HIS A 93 -11.82 7.54 5.65
CA HIS A 93 -10.81 6.87 4.83
C HIS A 93 -10.41 5.52 5.44
N ASN A 94 -10.11 5.52 6.72
CA ASN A 94 -9.68 4.31 7.41
C ASN A 94 -10.77 3.24 7.39
N ALA A 95 -12.04 3.63 7.59
CA ALA A 95 -13.16 2.71 7.47
C ALA A 95 -13.28 2.15 6.04
N ALA A 96 -13.06 2.97 5.03
CA ALA A 96 -13.09 2.53 3.63
C ALA A 96 -11.97 1.54 3.32
N VAL A 97 -10.77 1.76 3.87
CA VAL A 97 -9.63 0.83 3.67
C VAL A 97 -9.93 -0.52 4.31
N THR A 98 -10.35 -0.52 5.58
CA THR A 98 -10.58 -1.78 6.31
C THR A 98 -11.80 -2.54 5.81
N GLY A 99 -12.78 -1.84 5.25
CA GLY A 99 -13.99 -2.45 4.71
C GLY A 99 -13.93 -2.85 3.24
N TYR A 100 -12.86 -2.50 2.54
CA TYR A 100 -12.75 -2.81 1.12
C TYR A 100 -12.48 -4.29 0.91
N CYS A 101 -13.27 -4.92 0.02
CA CYS A 101 -13.09 -6.32 -0.33
C CYS A 101 -12.63 -6.43 -1.77
N HIS A 102 -11.69 -7.35 -2.03
CA HIS A 102 -11.33 -7.69 -3.40
C HIS A 102 -12.47 -8.43 -4.09
N ASP A 103 -12.53 -8.33 -5.41
CA ASP A 103 -13.43 -9.14 -6.21
C ASP A 103 -13.02 -10.63 -6.15
N ASP A 104 -13.93 -11.51 -6.57
CA ASP A 104 -13.69 -12.95 -6.51
C ASP A 104 -12.49 -13.38 -7.36
N GLY A 105 -12.27 -12.72 -8.49
CA GLY A 105 -11.15 -13.04 -9.37
C GLY A 105 -9.80 -12.74 -8.72
N THR A 106 -9.65 -11.56 -8.16
CA THR A 106 -8.43 -11.16 -7.45
C THR A 106 -8.19 -12.03 -6.23
N ARG A 107 -9.25 -12.29 -5.45
CA ARG A 107 -9.17 -13.18 -4.29
C ARG A 107 -8.73 -14.58 -4.70
N GLY A 108 -9.30 -15.11 -5.78
CA GLY A 108 -8.93 -16.44 -6.29
C GLY A 108 -7.47 -16.54 -6.71
N GLU A 109 -6.94 -15.51 -7.35
CA GLU A 109 -5.53 -15.46 -7.73
C GLU A 109 -4.61 -15.47 -6.51
N ILE A 110 -4.95 -14.68 -5.47
CA ILE A 110 -4.18 -14.64 -4.23
C ILE A 110 -4.26 -15.97 -3.49
N PHE A 111 -5.44 -16.58 -3.44
CA PHE A 111 -5.62 -17.89 -2.81
C PHE A 111 -4.80 -18.97 -3.51
N GLN A 112 -4.77 -18.96 -4.84
CA GLN A 112 -3.94 -19.91 -5.60
C GLN A 112 -2.45 -19.71 -5.28
N LEU A 113 -1.99 -18.48 -5.26
CA LEU A 113 -0.60 -18.14 -4.93
C LEU A 113 -0.23 -18.61 -3.51
N ALA A 114 -1.12 -18.39 -2.56
CA ALA A 114 -0.87 -18.68 -1.14
C ALA A 114 -1.17 -20.13 -0.74
N GLY A 115 -1.80 -20.91 -1.61
CA GLY A 115 -2.22 -22.28 -1.27
C GLY A 115 -3.41 -22.32 -0.32
N LEU A 116 -4.31 -21.33 -0.45
CA LEU A 116 -5.49 -21.22 0.40
C LEU A 116 -6.74 -21.64 -0.35
N ASP A 117 -7.78 -22.02 0.40
CA ASP A 117 -9.11 -22.29 -0.11
C ASP A 117 -10.19 -21.81 0.88
N ASP A 118 -11.45 -21.91 0.49
CA ASP A 118 -12.55 -21.41 1.33
C ASP A 118 -12.75 -22.22 2.62
N GLU A 119 -12.19 -23.42 2.69
CA GLU A 119 -12.27 -24.25 3.90
C GLU A 119 -11.29 -23.75 4.98
N ASN A 120 -10.11 -23.28 4.57
CA ASN A 120 -9.08 -22.85 5.53
C ASN A 120 -8.97 -21.34 5.68
N CYS A 121 -9.66 -20.55 4.87
CA CYS A 121 -9.60 -19.11 4.94
C CYS A 121 -10.88 -18.46 4.42
N SER A 122 -11.48 -17.60 5.23
CA SER A 122 -12.70 -16.87 4.85
C SER A 122 -12.44 -15.39 4.50
N ALA A 123 -11.20 -14.95 4.51
CA ALA A 123 -10.86 -13.55 4.28
C ALA A 123 -11.30 -13.09 2.90
N ARG A 124 -11.91 -11.90 2.84
CA ARG A 124 -12.30 -11.21 1.61
C ARG A 124 -11.76 -9.79 1.56
N ASP A 125 -11.37 -9.25 2.70
CA ASP A 125 -10.89 -7.88 2.79
C ASP A 125 -9.52 -7.73 2.13
N ALA A 126 -9.36 -6.63 1.43
CA ALA A 126 -8.15 -6.36 0.65
C ALA A 126 -6.91 -6.22 1.53
N VAL A 127 -7.05 -5.69 2.74
CA VAL A 127 -5.90 -5.53 3.65
C VAL A 127 -5.25 -6.89 3.91
N ASN A 128 -6.03 -7.86 4.37
CA ASN A 128 -5.49 -9.21 4.64
C ASN A 128 -5.04 -9.92 3.37
N LEU A 129 -5.82 -9.85 2.30
CA LEU A 129 -5.47 -10.51 1.05
C LEU A 129 -4.17 -9.96 0.46
N ASN A 130 -3.95 -8.65 0.52
CA ASN A 130 -2.70 -8.06 0.09
C ASN A 130 -1.53 -8.51 0.96
N ASN A 131 -1.76 -8.68 2.27
CA ASN A 131 -0.73 -9.23 3.16
C ASN A 131 -0.36 -10.65 2.75
N TYR A 132 -1.35 -11.49 2.45
CA TYR A 132 -1.10 -12.88 2.04
C TYR A 132 -0.32 -12.94 0.73
N GLU A 133 -0.62 -12.04 -0.21
CA GLU A 133 0.13 -11.93 -1.44
C GLU A 133 1.59 -11.54 -1.16
N ASP A 134 1.81 -10.50 -0.34
CA ASP A 134 3.16 -10.04 0.00
C ASP A 134 3.96 -11.16 0.66
N TRP A 135 3.35 -11.89 1.61
CA TRP A 135 4.04 -12.97 2.32
C TRP A 135 4.40 -14.12 1.39
N SER A 136 3.50 -14.46 0.47
CA SER A 136 3.73 -15.53 -0.51
C SER A 136 4.82 -15.15 -1.51
N GLU A 137 4.80 -13.91 -1.98
CA GLU A 137 5.83 -13.40 -2.89
C GLU A 137 7.19 -13.33 -2.20
N PHE A 138 7.22 -12.88 -0.93
CA PHE A 138 8.43 -12.88 -0.12
C PHE A 138 9.00 -14.29 0.01
N HIS A 139 8.16 -15.26 0.32
CA HIS A 139 8.58 -16.65 0.48
C HIS A 139 9.22 -17.18 -0.81
N GLN A 140 8.58 -16.94 -1.95
CA GLN A 140 9.09 -17.41 -3.24
C GLN A 140 10.40 -16.72 -3.60
N GLN A 141 10.49 -15.40 -3.42
CA GLN A 141 11.65 -14.63 -3.84
C GLN A 141 12.86 -14.87 -2.93
N GLU A 142 12.66 -14.82 -1.62
CA GLU A 142 13.77 -14.80 -0.65
C GLU A 142 14.15 -16.19 -0.14
N LEU A 143 13.19 -17.11 -0.07
CA LEU A 143 13.46 -18.42 0.52
C LEU A 143 13.60 -19.52 -0.54
N LEU A 144 12.96 -19.41 -1.68
CA LEU A 144 13.00 -20.41 -2.73
C LEU A 144 13.79 -19.98 -3.98
N GLY A 145 14.04 -18.68 -4.11
CA GLY A 145 14.71 -18.11 -5.27
C GLY A 145 16.25 -18.15 -5.27
#